data_dbf11eeb9441d5d68f6b11656eb8a40c
#
_entry.id   dbf11eeb9441d5d68f6b11656eb8a40c
#
_cell.length_a   1.000
_cell.length_b   1.000
_cell.length_c   1.000
_cell.angle_alpha   90.00
_cell.angle_beta   90.00
_cell.angle_gamma   90.00
#
_symmetry.space_group_name_H-M   'P 1'
#
loop_
_entity.id
_entity.type
_entity.pdbx_description
1 polymer ?
#
loop_
_entity_poly.entity_id
_entity_poly.type
_entity_poly.pdbx_seq_one_letter_code
_entity_poly.pdbx_strand_id
1 'polypeptide(L)'
;MPLQKLQFRPGVNREATTYANEGGWYESEKVRFRSGFPEKLGGWINLAALSSAGAASTFKGVARDMWNWVTLAFANLNGVGTNQKYYIESGGQYNDITPTLSTGTLGADPFATTSGSKLVTVTSAGHGLSSGTWATFSGASTFNGVTISGSYEAITIIDGNTYTIISSAAASGTGSGGGAAVTYTYQIPAGGATYTTGNGWGAGTWSGVVAGG
;
A
#
# COMPACT_ATOMS: atom_id res chain seq x y z
N MET A 1 -22.41 31.41 -45.95
CA MET A 1 -22.84 31.02 -44.61
C MET A 1 -22.27 32.06 -43.61
N PRO A 2 -23.09 32.67 -42.76
CA PRO A 2 -22.56 33.55 -41.75
C PRO A 2 -21.71 32.76 -40.75
N LEU A 3 -20.51 33.22 -40.46
CA LEU A 3 -19.65 32.68 -39.43
C LEU A 3 -20.24 33.08 -38.08
N GLN A 4 -20.74 32.12 -37.31
CA GLN A 4 -21.19 32.33 -35.94
C GLN A 4 -20.04 32.08 -34.97
N LYS A 5 -19.70 33.08 -34.16
CA LYS A 5 -18.68 32.94 -33.12
C LYS A 5 -19.24 32.11 -31.98
N LEU A 6 -18.70 30.91 -31.78
CA LEU A 6 -18.97 30.11 -30.59
C LEU A 6 -18.13 30.67 -29.44
N GLN A 7 -18.82 31.11 -28.39
CA GLN A 7 -18.15 31.62 -27.18
C GLN A 7 -18.53 30.74 -25.99
N PHE A 8 -17.56 30.00 -25.46
CA PHE A 8 -17.73 29.20 -24.27
C PHE A 8 -17.22 29.97 -23.04
N ARG A 9 -17.90 29.79 -21.91
CA ARG A 9 -17.42 30.28 -20.62
C ARG A 9 -16.43 29.27 -20.03
N PRO A 10 -15.27 29.70 -19.52
CA PRO A 10 -14.33 28.81 -18.88
C PRO A 10 -14.83 28.38 -17.49
N GLY A 11 -14.48 27.16 -17.09
CA GLY A 11 -14.82 26.63 -15.77
C GLY A 11 -16.09 25.80 -15.73
N VAL A 12 -16.29 25.09 -14.63
CA VAL A 12 -17.50 24.29 -14.34
C VAL A 12 -18.34 25.06 -13.33
N ASN A 13 -19.59 25.30 -13.65
CA ASN A 13 -20.53 25.96 -12.75
C ASN A 13 -21.78 25.09 -12.57
N ARG A 14 -21.97 24.58 -11.36
CA ARG A 14 -23.13 23.75 -10.98
C ARG A 14 -24.19 24.50 -10.19
N GLU A 15 -23.91 25.73 -9.76
CA GLU A 15 -24.78 26.51 -8.90
C GLU A 15 -25.81 27.35 -9.69
N ALA A 16 -25.50 27.65 -10.95
CA ALA A 16 -26.36 28.44 -11.78
C ALA A 16 -27.46 27.60 -12.46
N THR A 17 -28.62 28.23 -12.73
CA THR A 17 -29.66 27.59 -13.55
C THR A 17 -29.16 27.35 -14.99
N THR A 18 -29.80 26.46 -15.70
CA THR A 18 -29.46 26.14 -17.11
C THR A 18 -29.44 27.38 -17.99
N TYR A 19 -30.37 28.32 -17.78
CA TYR A 19 -30.43 29.60 -18.48
C TYR A 19 -29.26 30.55 -18.13
N ALA A 20 -28.92 30.64 -16.85
CA ALA A 20 -27.84 31.53 -16.41
C ALA A 20 -26.45 30.98 -16.78
N ASN A 21 -26.32 29.66 -17.03
CA ASN A 21 -25.10 29.00 -17.42
C ASN A 21 -25.02 28.69 -18.94
N GLU A 22 -25.79 29.39 -19.75
CA GLU A 22 -25.73 29.22 -21.21
C GLU A 22 -24.31 29.50 -21.74
N GLY A 23 -23.78 28.54 -22.52
CA GLY A 23 -22.37 28.53 -22.97
C GLY A 23 -21.35 28.12 -21.91
N GLY A 24 -21.79 27.72 -20.71
CA GLY A 24 -20.94 27.20 -19.66
C GLY A 24 -20.91 25.67 -19.63
N TRP A 25 -20.05 25.14 -18.75
CA TRP A 25 -19.88 23.71 -18.53
C TRP A 25 -20.51 23.32 -17.19
N TYR A 26 -21.37 22.32 -17.21
CA TYR A 26 -21.96 21.76 -15.99
C TYR A 26 -21.05 20.70 -15.34
N GLU A 27 -20.37 19.92 -16.19
CA GLU A 27 -19.47 18.87 -15.76
C GLU A 27 -18.31 18.71 -16.76
N SER A 28 -17.13 18.40 -16.26
CA SER A 28 -15.98 18.10 -17.11
C SER A 28 -15.09 17.05 -16.43
N GLU A 29 -14.57 16.11 -17.20
CA GLU A 29 -13.59 15.10 -16.76
C GLU A 29 -12.34 15.18 -17.61
N LYS A 30 -11.16 15.18 -16.96
CA LYS A 30 -9.84 15.24 -17.63
C LYS A 30 -9.66 16.46 -18.54
N VAL A 31 -10.29 17.58 -18.17
CA VAL A 31 -10.21 18.85 -18.87
C VAL A 31 -9.74 19.93 -17.90
N ARG A 32 -8.82 20.77 -18.34
CA ARG A 32 -8.48 22.03 -17.69
C ARG A 32 -8.85 23.19 -18.60
N PHE A 33 -9.13 24.34 -17.99
CA PHE A 33 -9.36 25.57 -18.74
C PHE A 33 -8.09 26.43 -18.71
N ARG A 34 -7.51 26.67 -19.87
CA ARG A 34 -6.34 27.51 -20.02
C ARG A 34 -6.66 28.67 -20.95
N SER A 35 -6.43 29.90 -20.49
CA SER A 35 -6.74 31.11 -21.26
C SER A 35 -8.18 31.14 -21.80
N GLY A 36 -9.14 30.60 -21.06
CA GLY A 36 -10.56 30.56 -21.46
C GLY A 36 -10.95 29.38 -22.35
N PHE A 37 -10.01 28.54 -22.78
CA PHE A 37 -10.28 27.38 -23.63
C PHE A 37 -10.17 26.07 -22.87
N PRO A 38 -11.07 25.08 -23.12
CA PRO A 38 -10.93 23.75 -22.59
C PRO A 38 -9.75 23.04 -23.26
N GLU A 39 -8.86 22.51 -22.45
CA GLU A 39 -7.70 21.74 -22.87
C GLU A 39 -7.75 20.36 -22.23
N LYS A 40 -7.60 19.29 -23.02
CA LYS A 40 -7.57 17.93 -22.49
C LYS A 40 -6.33 17.76 -21.60
N LEU A 41 -6.54 17.35 -20.35
CA LEU A 41 -5.44 16.87 -19.53
C LEU A 41 -4.93 15.56 -20.13
N GLY A 42 -3.60 15.47 -20.32
CA GLY A 42 -2.97 14.21 -20.68
C GLY A 42 -3.36 13.10 -19.70
N GLY A 43 -3.39 11.86 -20.18
CA GLY A 43 -3.68 10.72 -19.29
C GLY A 43 -2.65 10.60 -18.17
N TRP A 44 -3.07 10.06 -17.03
CA TRP A 44 -2.16 9.68 -15.97
C TRP A 44 -1.36 8.45 -16.45
N ILE A 45 -0.06 8.51 -16.32
CA ILE A 45 0.83 7.38 -16.54
C ILE A 45 1.22 6.85 -15.16
N ASN A 46 1.14 5.53 -14.99
CA ASN A 46 1.68 4.90 -13.79
C ASN A 46 3.20 5.11 -13.77
N LEU A 47 3.73 5.73 -12.73
CA LEU A 47 5.16 5.99 -12.59
C LEU A 47 5.99 4.69 -12.64
N ALA A 48 5.46 3.59 -12.13
CA ALA A 48 6.10 2.28 -12.19
C ALA A 48 6.26 1.74 -13.63
N ALA A 49 5.43 2.17 -14.58
CA ALA A 49 5.57 1.78 -15.98
C ALA A 49 6.78 2.42 -16.68
N LEU A 50 7.42 3.41 -16.06
CA LEU A 50 8.61 4.08 -16.55
C LEU A 50 9.91 3.40 -16.11
N SER A 51 9.85 2.42 -15.20
CA SER A 51 11.02 1.65 -14.77
C SER A 51 11.54 0.79 -15.92
N SER A 52 12.74 1.06 -16.37
CA SER A 52 13.45 0.27 -17.40
C SER A 52 13.82 -1.16 -16.95
N ALA A 53 13.56 -1.51 -15.72
CA ALA A 53 13.88 -2.82 -15.13
C ALA A 53 12.77 -3.87 -15.26
N GLY A 54 11.65 -3.58 -15.96
CA GLY A 54 10.62 -4.58 -16.29
C GLY A 54 9.75 -5.07 -15.13
N ALA A 55 10.04 -4.70 -13.90
CA ALA A 55 9.19 -4.98 -12.74
C ALA A 55 8.38 -3.74 -12.42
N ALA A 56 7.06 -3.83 -12.48
CA ALA A 56 6.18 -2.78 -12.00
C ALA A 56 6.45 -2.58 -10.49
N SER A 57 7.21 -1.55 -10.16
CA SER A 57 7.45 -1.17 -8.79
C SER A 57 6.19 -0.50 -8.25
N THR A 58 5.37 -1.25 -7.54
CA THR A 58 4.18 -0.74 -6.87
C THR A 58 4.40 -0.74 -5.36
N PHE A 59 3.97 0.33 -4.70
CA PHE A 59 3.94 0.33 -3.25
C PHE A 59 2.72 -0.43 -2.70
N LYS A 60 2.83 -0.96 -1.51
CA LYS A 60 1.73 -1.64 -0.80
C LYS A 60 0.96 -0.64 0.05
N GLY A 61 -0.37 -0.80 0.06
CA GLY A 61 -1.27 0.07 0.81
C GLY A 61 -1.72 1.29 0.02
N VAL A 62 -2.43 2.17 0.70
CA VAL A 62 -2.97 3.43 0.17
C VAL A 62 -2.08 4.56 0.64
N ALA A 63 -1.57 5.38 -0.28
CA ALA A 63 -0.76 6.54 0.07
C ALA A 63 -1.57 7.49 0.97
N ARG A 64 -0.99 7.84 2.12
CA ARG A 64 -1.58 8.74 3.13
C ARG A 64 -0.94 10.11 3.07
N ASP A 65 0.37 10.13 2.82
CA ASP A 65 1.15 11.33 2.71
C ASP A 65 2.32 11.15 1.76
N MET A 66 2.76 12.25 1.15
CA MET A 66 3.87 12.29 0.24
C MET A 66 4.71 13.56 0.52
N TRP A 67 6.01 13.39 0.58
CA TRP A 67 6.94 14.49 0.78
C TRP A 67 8.12 14.38 -0.16
N ASN A 68 8.40 15.44 -0.89
CA ASN A 68 9.53 15.49 -1.80
C ASN A 68 10.66 16.38 -1.24
N TRP A 69 11.89 15.98 -1.50
CA TRP A 69 13.08 16.77 -1.18
C TRP A 69 14.20 16.51 -2.17
N VAL A 70 15.18 17.39 -2.16
CA VAL A 70 16.39 17.28 -2.98
C VAL A 70 17.58 17.07 -2.06
N THR A 71 18.40 16.08 -2.35
CA THR A 71 19.64 15.83 -1.61
C THR A 71 20.72 16.86 -1.97
N LEU A 72 21.78 16.92 -1.16
CA LEU A 72 22.95 17.75 -1.49
C LEU A 72 23.63 17.34 -2.81
N ALA A 73 23.43 16.11 -3.26
CA ALA A 73 23.91 15.61 -4.56
C ALA A 73 22.91 15.87 -5.70
N PHE A 74 21.92 16.75 -5.49
CA PHE A 74 20.87 17.12 -6.45
C PHE A 74 19.98 15.95 -6.90
N ALA A 75 19.93 14.85 -6.16
CA ALA A 75 18.96 13.78 -6.41
C ALA A 75 17.59 14.16 -5.85
N ASN A 76 16.57 14.10 -6.70
CA ASN A 76 15.17 14.27 -6.29
C ASN A 76 14.66 12.97 -5.68
N LEU A 77 14.15 13.04 -4.47
CA LEU A 77 13.57 11.95 -3.73
C LEU A 77 12.14 12.29 -3.34
N ASN A 78 11.28 11.27 -3.31
CA ASN A 78 9.92 11.40 -2.86
C ASN A 78 9.59 10.33 -1.80
N GLY A 79 9.32 10.76 -0.58
CA GLY A 79 8.84 9.89 0.49
C GLY A 79 7.36 9.61 0.34
N VAL A 80 6.97 8.35 0.42
CA VAL A 80 5.57 7.92 0.37
C VAL A 80 5.24 7.13 1.62
N GLY A 81 4.39 7.69 2.48
CA GLY A 81 3.81 7.00 3.62
C GLY A 81 2.48 6.38 3.23
N THR A 82 2.35 5.05 3.40
CA THR A 82 1.08 4.34 3.23
C THR A 82 0.53 3.90 4.58
N ASN A 83 -0.69 3.35 4.59
CA ASN A 83 -1.23 2.71 5.79
C ASN A 83 -0.52 1.41 6.18
N GLN A 84 0.35 0.88 5.32
CA GLN A 84 1.04 -0.40 5.53
C GLN A 84 2.56 -0.27 5.61
N LYS A 85 3.15 0.59 4.78
CA LYS A 85 4.61 0.67 4.62
C LYS A 85 5.07 2.10 4.34
N TYR A 86 6.39 2.31 4.46
CA TYR A 86 7.08 3.53 4.09
C TYR A 86 8.04 3.29 2.92
N TYR A 87 8.02 4.20 1.95
CA TYR A 87 8.85 4.10 0.76
C TYR A 87 9.58 5.39 0.47
N ILE A 88 10.76 5.26 -0.15
CA ILE A 88 11.41 6.34 -0.86
C ILE A 88 11.39 6.00 -2.35
N GLU A 89 10.77 6.86 -3.12
CA GLU A 89 10.84 6.81 -4.58
C GLU A 89 12.12 7.54 -5.03
N SER A 90 12.84 6.89 -5.93
CA SER A 90 14.03 7.44 -6.59
C SER A 90 14.12 6.86 -8.01
N GLY A 91 14.10 7.74 -9.00
CA GLY A 91 14.26 7.34 -10.40
C GLY A 91 13.18 6.38 -10.93
N GLY A 92 11.97 6.44 -10.41
CA GLY A 92 10.85 5.58 -10.80
C GLY A 92 10.77 4.26 -10.02
N GLN A 93 11.60 4.07 -9.00
CA GLN A 93 11.59 2.88 -8.13
C GLN A 93 11.17 3.25 -6.72
N TYR A 94 10.37 2.38 -6.10
CA TYR A 94 9.99 2.51 -4.69
C TYR A 94 10.87 1.59 -3.85
N ASN A 95 11.69 2.18 -2.99
CA ASN A 95 12.53 1.47 -2.03
C ASN A 95 11.78 1.40 -0.70
N ASP A 96 11.53 0.19 -0.22
CA ASP A 96 10.89 -0.05 1.08
C ASP A 96 11.86 0.31 2.20
N ILE A 97 11.50 1.33 2.99
CA ILE A 97 12.26 1.80 4.15
C ILE A 97 11.52 1.55 5.47
N THR A 98 10.48 0.72 5.44
CA THR A 98 9.71 0.41 6.65
C THR A 98 10.63 -0.16 7.72
N PRO A 99 10.68 0.41 8.92
CA PRO A 99 11.57 -0.05 9.97
C PRO A 99 11.31 -1.51 10.35
N THR A 100 12.36 -2.22 10.66
CA THR A 100 12.32 -3.61 11.10
C THR A 100 12.01 -3.72 12.59
N LEU A 101 11.02 -4.55 12.94
CA LEU A 101 10.69 -4.91 14.31
C LEU A 101 11.66 -5.96 14.84
N SER A 102 11.82 -7.05 14.08
CA SER A 102 12.73 -8.13 14.44
C SER A 102 13.11 -8.97 13.22
N THR A 103 14.23 -9.65 13.31
CA THR A 103 14.72 -10.63 12.34
C THR A 103 15.17 -11.90 13.05
N GLY A 104 15.11 -13.03 12.36
CA GLY A 104 15.56 -14.29 12.90
C GLY A 104 15.27 -15.46 11.98
N THR A 105 15.39 -16.65 12.55
CA THR A 105 15.07 -17.92 11.87
C THR A 105 13.89 -18.56 12.58
N LEU A 106 12.92 -19.04 11.81
CA LEU A 106 11.78 -19.80 12.32
C LEU A 106 12.23 -21.23 12.69
N GLY A 107 11.44 -21.90 13.51
CA GLY A 107 11.61 -23.32 13.78
C GLY A 107 11.42 -24.19 12.52
N ALA A 108 11.67 -25.49 12.66
CA ALA A 108 11.48 -26.41 11.56
C ALA A 108 9.99 -26.47 11.14
N ASP A 109 9.76 -26.48 9.82
CA ASP A 109 8.44 -26.60 9.20
C ASP A 109 7.40 -25.60 9.76
N PRO A 110 7.70 -24.29 9.72
CA PRO A 110 6.93 -23.28 10.41
C PRO A 110 5.59 -22.96 9.77
N PHE A 111 5.31 -23.45 8.58
CA PHE A 111 4.11 -23.16 7.82
C PHE A 111 3.16 -24.35 7.82
N ALA A 112 1.89 -24.11 8.09
CA ALA A 112 0.84 -25.11 7.99
C ALA A 112 -0.20 -24.70 6.94
N THR A 113 -0.59 -25.65 6.09
CA THR A 113 -1.55 -25.46 4.99
C THR A 113 -2.72 -26.42 5.11
N THR A 114 -3.83 -26.04 4.49
CA THR A 114 -5.00 -26.89 4.25
C THR A 114 -5.20 -27.02 2.74
N SER A 115 -5.43 -28.24 2.26
CA SER A 115 -5.66 -28.50 0.84
C SER A 115 -6.76 -27.62 0.25
N GLY A 116 -6.50 -27.03 -0.91
CA GLY A 116 -7.41 -26.11 -1.60
C GLY A 116 -7.42 -24.68 -1.05
N SER A 117 -6.76 -24.42 0.09
CA SER A 117 -6.72 -23.09 0.71
C SER A 117 -5.46 -22.31 0.34
N LYS A 118 -5.60 -20.98 0.20
CA LYS A 118 -4.46 -20.06 0.13
C LYS A 118 -4.03 -19.56 1.51
N LEU A 119 -4.82 -19.82 2.54
CA LEU A 119 -4.51 -19.42 3.90
C LEU A 119 -3.42 -20.34 4.45
N VAL A 120 -2.33 -19.76 4.93
CA VAL A 120 -1.20 -20.46 5.53
C VAL A 120 -1.04 -19.94 6.96
N THR A 121 -0.99 -20.86 7.90
CA THR A 121 -0.69 -20.54 9.29
C THR A 121 0.83 -20.54 9.47
N VAL A 122 1.36 -19.51 10.10
CA VAL A 122 2.78 -19.36 10.41
C VAL A 122 2.97 -19.53 11.90
N THR A 123 3.90 -20.39 12.30
CA THR A 123 4.31 -20.57 13.69
C THR A 123 5.61 -19.82 13.93
N SER A 124 5.58 -18.83 14.82
CA SER A 124 6.73 -18.01 15.20
C SER A 124 6.56 -17.54 16.64
N ALA A 125 7.28 -18.15 17.55
CA ALA A 125 7.15 -17.88 18.97
C ALA A 125 7.44 -16.41 19.31
N GLY A 126 6.52 -15.76 20.03
CA GLY A 126 6.69 -14.38 20.49
C GLY A 126 6.82 -13.35 19.36
N HIS A 127 6.13 -13.52 18.24
CA HIS A 127 6.32 -12.70 17.03
C HIS A 127 6.02 -11.21 17.20
N GLY A 128 5.20 -10.81 18.16
CA GLY A 128 4.89 -9.39 18.43
C GLY A 128 4.17 -8.64 17.30
N LEU A 129 3.62 -9.35 16.32
CA LEU A 129 2.92 -8.77 15.19
C LEU A 129 1.49 -8.35 15.55
N SER A 130 1.00 -7.35 14.83
CA SER A 130 -0.42 -7.00 14.75
C SER A 130 -0.97 -7.32 13.36
N SER A 131 -2.28 -7.46 13.23
CA SER A 131 -2.92 -7.60 11.91
C SER A 131 -2.57 -6.40 11.03
N GLY A 132 -2.24 -6.66 9.77
CA GLY A 132 -1.75 -5.65 8.82
C GLY A 132 -0.24 -5.41 8.85
N THR A 133 0.50 -6.03 9.77
CA THR A 133 1.97 -5.98 9.80
C THR A 133 2.56 -6.84 8.67
N TRP A 134 3.68 -6.42 8.13
CA TRP A 134 4.35 -7.16 7.06
C TRP A 134 5.49 -8.03 7.58
N ALA A 135 5.52 -9.27 7.09
CA ALA A 135 6.56 -10.25 7.32
C ALA A 135 7.21 -10.63 5.99
N THR A 136 8.53 -10.63 5.92
CA THR A 136 9.27 -11.10 4.76
C THR A 136 9.98 -12.40 5.12
N PHE A 137 9.81 -13.42 4.26
CA PHE A 137 10.41 -14.72 4.45
C PHE A 137 11.41 -15.07 3.34
N SER A 138 12.42 -15.82 3.69
CA SER A 138 13.43 -16.34 2.76
C SER A 138 13.90 -17.73 3.21
N GLY A 139 14.39 -18.53 2.26
CA GLY A 139 14.94 -19.87 2.55
C GLY A 139 13.90 -20.96 2.75
N ALA A 140 12.61 -20.70 2.52
CA ALA A 140 11.59 -21.73 2.63
C ALA A 140 11.66 -22.73 1.46
N SER A 141 11.61 -24.02 1.78
CA SER A 141 11.42 -25.09 0.79
C SER A 141 9.98 -25.17 0.33
N THR A 142 9.78 -25.60 -0.91
CA THR A 142 8.43 -25.88 -1.45
C THR A 142 7.79 -27.04 -0.70
N PHE A 143 6.54 -26.84 -0.26
CA PHE A 143 5.75 -27.89 0.40
C PHE A 143 4.29 -27.74 -0.03
N ASN A 144 3.57 -28.83 -0.15
CA ASN A 144 2.16 -28.85 -0.57
C ASN A 144 1.85 -27.92 -1.77
N GLY A 145 2.77 -27.85 -2.74
CA GLY A 145 2.62 -27.02 -3.95
C GLY A 145 2.78 -25.52 -3.74
N VAL A 146 3.16 -25.05 -2.55
CA VAL A 146 3.41 -23.64 -2.26
C VAL A 146 4.85 -23.41 -1.80
N THR A 147 5.39 -22.23 -2.12
CA THR A 147 6.69 -21.75 -1.63
C THR A 147 6.46 -20.40 -0.99
N ILE A 148 6.73 -20.27 0.31
CA ILE A 148 6.57 -19.02 1.05
C ILE A 148 7.90 -18.27 1.00
N SER A 149 7.99 -17.31 0.08
CA SER A 149 9.16 -16.45 -0.12
C SER A 149 8.72 -15.04 -0.48
N GLY A 150 9.39 -14.01 0.04
CA GLY A 150 9.02 -12.61 -0.12
C GLY A 150 8.13 -12.07 0.99
N SER A 151 7.47 -10.95 0.74
CA SER A 151 6.71 -10.21 1.75
C SER A 151 5.23 -10.58 1.75
N TYR A 152 4.71 -10.84 2.94
CA TYR A 152 3.32 -11.22 3.22
C TYR A 152 2.75 -10.35 4.33
N GLU A 153 1.49 -10.02 4.23
CA GLU A 153 0.75 -9.36 5.30
C GLU A 153 0.24 -10.38 6.32
N ALA A 154 0.44 -10.11 7.60
CA ALA A 154 -0.20 -10.87 8.68
C ALA A 154 -1.68 -10.51 8.75
N ILE A 155 -2.53 -11.40 8.24
CA ILE A 155 -3.98 -11.13 8.09
C ILE A 155 -4.68 -11.25 9.43
N THR A 156 -4.49 -12.39 10.10
CA THR A 156 -5.12 -12.67 11.40
C THR A 156 -4.04 -13.12 12.38
N ILE A 157 -3.98 -12.48 13.51
CA ILE A 157 -3.20 -12.92 14.65
C ILE A 157 -4.06 -13.91 15.43
N ILE A 158 -3.62 -15.16 15.52
CA ILE A 158 -4.33 -16.21 16.25
C ILE A 158 -3.97 -16.13 17.73
N ASP A 159 -2.68 -16.06 18.02
CA ASP A 159 -2.15 -15.91 19.37
C ASP A 159 -0.72 -15.29 19.32
N GLY A 160 -0.01 -15.23 20.42
CA GLY A 160 1.35 -14.69 20.52
C GLY A 160 2.42 -15.48 19.75
N ASN A 161 2.10 -16.66 19.21
CA ASN A 161 3.02 -17.56 18.53
C ASN A 161 2.57 -17.93 17.13
N THR A 162 1.32 -17.63 16.75
CA THR A 162 0.77 -18.04 15.46
C THR A 162 -0.06 -16.94 14.81
N TYR A 163 0.07 -16.83 13.50
CA TYR A 163 -0.71 -15.91 12.67
C TYR A 163 -0.91 -16.48 11.26
N THR A 164 -1.74 -15.85 10.46
CA THR A 164 -2.04 -16.30 9.09
C THR A 164 -1.56 -15.32 8.06
N ILE A 165 -1.16 -15.87 6.90
CA ILE A 165 -0.82 -15.15 5.68
C ILE A 165 -1.58 -15.74 4.50
N ILE A 166 -1.61 -15.04 3.36
CA ILE A 166 -2.20 -15.54 2.11
C ILE A 166 -1.09 -15.85 1.11
N SER A 167 -0.98 -17.13 0.70
CA SER A 167 -0.07 -17.56 -0.35
C SER A 167 -0.55 -17.16 -1.74
N SER A 168 0.34 -17.14 -2.70
CA SER A 168 0.04 -16.82 -4.10
C SER A 168 -0.84 -17.92 -4.77
N ALA A 169 -0.62 -19.18 -4.39
CA ALA A 169 -1.35 -20.34 -4.91
C ALA A 169 -2.08 -21.07 -3.78
N ALA A 170 -3.14 -21.81 -4.13
CA ALA A 170 -3.80 -22.71 -3.19
C ALA A 170 -2.90 -23.94 -2.93
N ALA A 171 -2.86 -24.39 -1.68
CA ALA A 171 -2.10 -25.57 -1.31
C ALA A 171 -2.72 -26.84 -1.90
N SER A 172 -1.87 -27.74 -2.41
CA SER A 172 -2.28 -29.04 -2.95
C SER A 172 -2.50 -30.10 -1.88
N GLY A 173 -2.07 -29.84 -0.64
CA GLY A 173 -2.14 -30.78 0.48
C GLY A 173 -2.35 -30.08 1.82
N THR A 174 -2.72 -30.88 2.82
CA THR A 174 -2.82 -30.45 4.22
C THR A 174 -1.59 -30.96 4.97
N GLY A 175 -0.95 -30.09 5.75
CA GLY A 175 0.24 -30.45 6.54
C GLY A 175 1.15 -29.26 6.78
N SER A 176 2.23 -29.51 7.52
CA SER A 176 3.26 -28.51 7.81
C SER A 176 4.47 -28.68 6.89
N GLY A 177 5.23 -27.60 6.70
CA GLY A 177 6.40 -27.61 5.86
C GLY A 177 7.13 -26.27 5.85
N GLY A 178 8.07 -26.13 4.91
CA GLY A 178 8.92 -24.94 4.75
C GLY A 178 10.38 -25.21 5.08
N GLY A 179 10.68 -26.27 5.81
CA GLY A 179 12.05 -26.66 6.18
C GLY A 179 12.58 -25.95 7.42
N ALA A 180 13.86 -26.18 7.74
CA ALA A 180 14.47 -25.71 8.99
C ALA A 180 15.26 -24.38 8.87
N ALA A 181 15.36 -23.79 7.69
CA ALA A 181 16.23 -22.65 7.41
C ALA A 181 15.44 -21.39 6.98
N VAL A 182 14.17 -21.30 7.38
CA VAL A 182 13.33 -20.16 7.02
C VAL A 182 13.71 -18.95 7.86
N THR A 183 14.25 -17.92 7.23
CA THR A 183 14.51 -16.65 7.87
C THR A 183 13.31 -15.70 7.74
N TYR A 184 13.13 -14.84 8.71
CA TYR A 184 12.09 -13.83 8.70
C TYR A 184 12.64 -12.44 8.99
N THR A 185 11.95 -11.44 8.46
CA THR A 185 12.09 -10.04 8.84
C THR A 185 10.68 -9.50 9.08
N TYR A 186 10.39 -9.11 10.30
CA TYR A 186 9.14 -8.46 10.66
C TYR A 186 9.32 -6.94 10.65
N GLN A 187 8.36 -6.24 10.05
CA GLN A 187 8.35 -4.79 9.99
C GLN A 187 7.47 -4.23 11.11
N ILE A 188 7.74 -2.99 11.53
CA ILE A 188 6.82 -2.32 12.44
C ILE A 188 5.54 -1.93 11.69
N PRO A 189 4.37 -1.94 12.35
CA PRO A 189 3.15 -1.49 11.71
C PRO A 189 3.23 0.01 11.37
N ALA A 190 3.01 0.35 10.11
CA ALA A 190 2.96 1.75 9.64
C ALA A 190 1.63 2.45 10.01
N GLY A 191 0.67 1.69 10.53
CA GLY A 191 -0.67 2.14 10.91
C GLY A 191 -1.74 1.17 10.44
N GLY A 192 -2.95 1.31 10.97
CA GLY A 192 -4.10 0.49 10.56
C GLY A 192 -4.70 0.96 9.23
N ALA A 193 -5.28 0.03 8.48
CA ALA A 193 -6.07 0.36 7.29
C ALA A 193 -7.33 1.18 7.64
N THR A 194 -7.84 0.99 8.86
CA THR A 194 -8.99 1.70 9.41
C THR A 194 -8.57 2.56 10.60
N TYR A 195 -9.07 3.79 10.62
CA TYR A 195 -8.93 4.66 11.78
C TYR A 195 -9.85 4.17 12.90
N THR A 196 -9.28 3.81 14.03
CA THR A 196 -10.05 3.56 15.26
C THR A 196 -9.98 4.81 16.11
N THR A 197 -11.14 5.39 16.42
CA THR A 197 -11.24 6.57 17.29
C THR A 197 -10.57 6.27 18.63
N GLY A 198 -9.66 7.13 19.05
CA GLY A 198 -8.90 6.95 20.30
C GLY A 198 -7.46 6.43 20.11
N ASN A 199 -7.06 6.06 18.89
CA ASN A 199 -5.70 5.63 18.57
C ASN A 199 -5.07 6.56 17.54
N GLY A 200 -3.96 7.19 17.87
CA GLY A 200 -3.18 8.03 16.97
C GLY A 200 -2.92 9.45 17.52
N TRP A 201 -2.14 10.22 16.79
CA TRP A 201 -1.84 11.62 17.09
C TRP A 201 -3.13 12.45 17.11
N GLY A 202 -3.43 13.07 18.25
CA GLY A 202 -4.64 13.87 18.43
C GLY A 202 -5.88 13.09 18.89
N ALA A 203 -5.79 11.79 19.08
CA ALA A 203 -6.89 10.92 19.51
C ALA A 203 -6.83 10.68 21.03
N GLY A 204 -6.91 11.70 21.82
CA GLY A 204 -6.90 11.60 23.27
C GLY A 204 -6.58 12.93 23.94
N THR A 205 -6.62 12.94 25.26
CA THR A 205 -6.14 14.11 26.01
C THR A 205 -4.64 14.26 25.78
N TRP A 206 -4.16 15.49 25.65
CA TRP A 206 -2.76 15.84 25.42
C TRP A 206 -1.77 15.27 26.46
N SER A 207 -2.25 14.73 27.56
CA SER A 207 -1.46 14.11 28.62
C SER A 207 -1.25 12.61 28.46
N GLY A 208 -1.78 11.98 27.42
CA GLY A 208 -1.57 10.54 27.13
C GLY A 208 -2.17 9.59 28.17
N VAL A 209 -2.99 10.07 29.07
CA VAL A 209 -3.70 9.21 30.00
C VAL A 209 -4.92 8.66 29.30
N VAL A 210 -4.83 7.41 28.85
CA VAL A 210 -6.01 6.62 28.54
C VAL A 210 -6.72 6.43 29.88
N ALA A 211 -7.90 7.02 30.03
CA ALA A 211 -8.76 6.66 31.13
C ALA A 211 -9.06 5.17 30.99
N GLY A 212 -8.38 4.37 31.80
CA GLY A 212 -8.69 2.97 31.96
C GLY A 212 -10.09 2.89 32.56
N GLY A 213 -11.01 2.23 31.82
CA GLY A 213 -12.23 1.74 32.39
C GLY A 213 -11.97 0.39 33.08
#